data_ffb5a72b473fae8d068064cd99387a25
#
_entry.id   ffb5a72b473fae8d068064cd99387a25
#
_cell.length_a   1.000
_cell.length_b   1.000
_cell.length_c   1.000
_cell.angle_alpha   90.00
_cell.angle_beta   90.00
_cell.angle_gamma   90.00
#
_symmetry.space_group_name_H-M   'P 1'
#
loop_
_entity.id
_entity.type
_entity.pdbx_description
1 polymer ?
#
loop_
_entity_poly.entity_id
_entity_poly.type
_entity_poly.pdbx_seq_one_letter_code
_entity_poly.pdbx_strand_id
1 'polypeptide(L)'
;SISIYALTRNQNKDSLSKLERQLSGREYFLKIREWELQSMKALVRQLESHMTKVCSLRFFYSYQIPKLGKEFDLLQIKDDQIINIELKSGAVSEEAIRKQLMQNRYYLSVLGRSIQSYTYISSQNRLVRLTNHDHIAEADWTELCGSLQKESSDYQGNIDDLFQAELYLISP
;
A
#
# COMPACT_ATOMS: atom_id res chain seq x y z
N SER A 1 -7.02 2.20 -9.14
CA SER A 1 -7.19 2.07 -7.68
C SER A 1 -8.58 1.59 -7.33
N ILE A 2 -8.72 1.02 -6.18
CA ILE A 2 -9.96 0.46 -5.69
C ILE A 2 -10.16 0.87 -4.24
N SER A 3 -11.43 1.06 -3.82
CA SER A 3 -11.75 1.29 -2.42
C SER A 3 -11.33 0.10 -1.57
N ILE A 4 -10.66 0.34 -0.44
CA ILE A 4 -10.28 -0.72 0.47
C ILE A 4 -11.50 -1.45 1.04
N TYR A 5 -12.65 -0.80 1.12
CA TYR A 5 -13.90 -1.44 1.50
C TYR A 5 -14.33 -2.50 0.49
N ALA A 6 -14.19 -2.22 -0.81
CA ALA A 6 -14.54 -3.18 -1.84
C ALA A 6 -13.67 -4.45 -1.73
N LEU A 7 -12.38 -4.27 -1.37
CA LEU A 7 -11.46 -5.40 -1.17
C LEU A 7 -11.82 -6.24 0.05
N THR A 8 -12.34 -5.63 1.11
CA THR A 8 -12.53 -6.32 2.39
C THR A 8 -13.96 -6.80 2.64
N ARG A 9 -14.95 -6.28 1.91
CA ARG A 9 -16.36 -6.61 2.11
C ARG A 9 -16.86 -7.72 1.19
N ASN A 10 -16.19 -7.97 0.09
CA ASN A 10 -16.53 -9.08 -0.79
C ASN A 10 -15.93 -10.36 -0.22
N GLN A 11 -16.72 -11.43 -0.13
CA GLN A 11 -16.30 -12.69 0.49
C GLN A 11 -15.72 -13.70 -0.51
N ASN A 12 -15.86 -13.44 -1.81
CA ASN A 12 -15.37 -14.33 -2.85
C ASN A 12 -14.05 -13.77 -3.39
N LYS A 13 -12.94 -14.50 -3.16
CA LYS A 13 -11.60 -14.09 -3.60
C LYS A 13 -11.50 -13.90 -5.12
N ASP A 14 -12.15 -14.77 -5.88
CA ASP A 14 -12.11 -14.67 -7.35
C ASP A 14 -12.85 -13.43 -7.83
N SER A 15 -13.98 -13.10 -7.22
CA SER A 15 -14.72 -11.87 -7.52
C SER A 15 -13.92 -10.63 -7.13
N LEU A 16 -13.20 -10.68 -6.00
CA LEU A 16 -12.31 -9.58 -5.58
C LEU A 16 -11.20 -9.35 -6.58
N SER A 17 -10.55 -10.43 -7.03
CA SER A 17 -9.49 -10.34 -8.02
C SER A 17 -9.99 -9.75 -9.34
N LYS A 18 -11.16 -10.15 -9.79
CA LYS A 18 -11.79 -9.59 -11.00
C LYS A 18 -12.14 -8.12 -10.82
N LEU A 19 -12.73 -7.77 -9.70
CA LEU A 19 -13.11 -6.37 -9.41
C LEU A 19 -11.87 -5.48 -9.36
N GLU A 20 -10.82 -5.92 -8.68
CA GLU A 20 -9.59 -5.17 -8.59
C GLU A 20 -8.96 -4.97 -9.96
N ARG A 21 -8.92 -6.01 -10.79
CA ARG A 21 -8.41 -5.93 -12.15
C ARG A 21 -9.18 -4.91 -13.00
N GLN A 22 -10.51 -4.91 -12.93
CA GLN A 22 -11.34 -3.96 -13.66
C GLN A 22 -11.10 -2.52 -13.24
N LEU A 23 -10.98 -2.29 -11.93
CA LEU A 23 -10.87 -0.94 -11.37
C LEU A 23 -9.46 -0.39 -11.41
N SER A 24 -8.44 -1.24 -11.36
CA SER A 24 -7.03 -0.84 -11.40
C SER A 24 -6.42 -0.84 -12.80
N GLY A 25 -7.10 -1.44 -13.78
CA GLY A 25 -6.60 -1.56 -15.15
C GLY A 25 -5.54 -2.63 -15.34
N ARG A 26 -5.40 -3.58 -14.43
CA ARG A 26 -4.42 -4.66 -14.54
C ARG A 26 -4.80 -5.66 -15.62
N GLU A 27 -3.80 -6.20 -16.30
CA GLU A 27 -3.99 -7.15 -17.39
C GLU A 27 -4.18 -8.59 -16.91
N TYR A 28 -3.82 -8.90 -15.66
CA TYR A 28 -3.90 -10.25 -15.10
C TYR A 28 -4.63 -10.25 -13.77
N PHE A 29 -5.19 -11.42 -13.39
CA PHE A 29 -5.88 -11.58 -12.12
C PHE A 29 -4.90 -11.70 -10.97
N LEU A 30 -5.21 -11.01 -9.87
CA LEU A 30 -4.48 -11.19 -8.62
C LEU A 30 -5.02 -12.39 -7.86
N LYS A 31 -4.09 -13.12 -7.23
CA LYS A 31 -4.43 -14.16 -6.29
C LYS A 31 -4.32 -13.57 -4.88
N ILE A 32 -5.46 -13.31 -4.25
CA ILE A 32 -5.50 -12.79 -2.90
C ILE A 32 -5.39 -13.96 -1.93
N ARG A 33 -4.36 -13.97 -1.08
CA ARG A 33 -4.18 -14.99 -0.06
C ARG A 33 -5.11 -14.72 1.12
N GLU A 34 -5.56 -15.78 1.80
CA GLU A 34 -6.48 -15.65 2.92
C GLU A 34 -5.91 -14.76 4.04
N TRP A 35 -4.64 -14.95 4.39
CA TRP A 35 -4.02 -14.15 5.44
C TRP A 35 -3.91 -12.66 5.05
N GLU A 36 -3.71 -12.36 3.78
CA GLU A 36 -3.68 -10.98 3.30
C GLU A 36 -5.04 -10.33 3.43
N LEU A 37 -6.11 -11.05 3.06
CA LEU A 37 -7.47 -10.56 3.19
C LEU A 37 -7.81 -10.29 4.65
N GLN A 38 -7.44 -11.21 5.57
CA GLN A 38 -7.67 -11.03 7.00
C GLN A 38 -6.87 -9.85 7.55
N SER A 39 -5.62 -9.68 7.11
CA SER A 39 -4.80 -8.53 7.50
C SER A 39 -5.41 -7.20 7.02
N MET A 40 -5.93 -7.15 5.80
CA MET A 40 -6.62 -5.96 5.29
C MET A 40 -7.89 -5.65 6.07
N LYS A 41 -8.67 -6.68 6.42
CA LYS A 41 -9.87 -6.50 7.26
C LYS A 41 -9.51 -5.93 8.62
N ALA A 42 -8.43 -6.43 9.24
CA ALA A 42 -7.95 -5.92 10.52
C ALA A 42 -7.48 -4.46 10.39
N LEU A 43 -6.76 -4.14 9.32
CA LEU A 43 -6.34 -2.77 9.03
C LEU A 43 -7.54 -1.84 8.90
N VAL A 44 -8.56 -2.23 8.14
CA VAL A 44 -9.77 -1.42 7.96
C VAL A 44 -10.46 -1.16 9.29
N ARG A 45 -10.56 -2.16 10.17
CA ARG A 45 -11.15 -1.98 11.51
C ARG A 45 -10.39 -0.92 12.32
N GLN A 46 -9.05 -0.90 12.23
CA GLN A 46 -8.25 0.11 12.91
C GLN A 46 -8.45 1.50 12.30
N LEU A 47 -8.50 1.59 10.98
CA LEU A 47 -8.77 2.86 10.30
C LEU A 47 -10.15 3.40 10.67
N GLU A 48 -11.17 2.54 10.73
CA GLU A 48 -12.53 2.93 11.12
C GLU A 48 -12.60 3.50 12.54
N SER A 49 -11.69 3.10 13.43
CA SER A 49 -11.61 3.62 14.80
C SER A 49 -11.05 5.04 14.86
N HIS A 50 -10.40 5.52 13.81
CA HIS A 50 -9.67 6.78 13.80
C HIS A 50 -10.14 7.76 12.71
N MET A 51 -11.05 7.34 11.84
CA MET A 51 -11.57 8.19 10.78
C MET A 51 -12.98 7.76 10.37
N THR A 52 -13.74 8.66 9.75
CA THR A 52 -15.16 8.42 9.45
C THR A 52 -15.42 7.97 8.01
N LYS A 53 -14.53 8.27 7.06
CA LYS A 53 -14.78 8.04 5.64
C LYS A 53 -13.80 7.04 5.03
N VAL A 54 -13.59 5.90 5.69
CA VAL A 54 -12.68 4.86 5.19
C VAL A 54 -13.12 4.38 3.79
N CYS A 55 -14.43 4.36 3.51
CA CYS A 55 -14.95 3.94 2.21
C CYS A 55 -14.49 4.83 1.05
N SER A 56 -14.05 6.06 1.32
CA SER A 56 -13.52 6.97 0.30
C SER A 56 -12.04 6.72 -0.02
N LEU A 57 -11.34 5.94 0.80
CA LEU A 57 -9.93 5.66 0.57
C LEU A 57 -9.75 4.70 -0.60
N ARG A 58 -8.82 5.04 -1.47
CA ARG A 58 -8.51 4.24 -2.66
C ARG A 58 -7.06 3.82 -2.63
N PHE A 59 -6.85 2.53 -2.92
CA PHE A 59 -5.52 1.92 -2.94
C PHE A 59 -5.32 1.09 -4.19
N PHE A 60 -4.06 0.97 -4.60
CA PHE A 60 -3.63 -0.13 -5.47
C PHE A 60 -3.20 -1.28 -4.56
N TYR A 61 -3.73 -2.47 -4.82
CA TYR A 61 -3.43 -3.66 -4.04
C TYR A 61 -2.50 -4.59 -4.81
N SER A 62 -1.45 -5.06 -4.15
CA SER A 62 -0.50 -6.04 -4.70
C SER A 62 0.01 -5.63 -6.08
N TYR A 63 0.40 -4.36 -6.20
CA TYR A 63 0.92 -3.84 -7.46
C TYR A 63 2.36 -4.31 -7.70
N GLN A 64 2.61 -4.86 -8.88
CA GLN A 64 3.94 -5.29 -9.29
C GLN A 64 4.43 -4.39 -10.43
N ILE A 65 5.63 -3.83 -10.27
CA ILE A 65 6.23 -2.98 -11.31
C ILE A 65 6.55 -3.86 -12.52
N PRO A 66 6.06 -3.49 -13.72
CA PRO A 66 6.33 -4.29 -14.91
C PRO A 66 7.82 -4.50 -15.14
N LYS A 67 8.21 -5.73 -15.51
CA LYS A 67 9.58 -6.17 -15.82
C LYS A 67 10.56 -6.21 -14.66
N LEU A 68 10.24 -5.59 -13.51
CA LEU A 68 11.15 -5.55 -12.37
C LEU A 68 10.78 -6.55 -11.27
N GLY A 69 9.56 -7.04 -11.24
CA GLY A 69 9.12 -8.00 -10.24
C GLY A 69 8.96 -7.43 -8.84
N LYS A 70 9.13 -6.12 -8.66
CA LYS A 70 8.95 -5.47 -7.37
C LYS A 70 7.48 -5.30 -7.06
N GLU A 71 7.03 -5.81 -5.92
CA GLU A 71 5.63 -5.80 -5.51
C GLU A 71 5.43 -4.95 -4.26
N PHE A 72 4.28 -4.25 -4.20
CA PHE A 72 3.84 -3.48 -3.06
C PHE A 72 2.46 -3.99 -2.62
N ASP A 73 2.26 -4.18 -1.32
CA ASP A 73 0.96 -4.68 -0.84
C ASP A 73 -0.15 -3.65 -1.02
N LEU A 74 0.01 -2.45 -0.45
CA LEU A 74 -0.94 -1.35 -0.59
C LEU A 74 -0.22 -0.07 -0.94
N LEU A 75 -0.70 0.62 -1.97
CA LEU A 75 -0.23 1.96 -2.37
C LEU A 75 -1.42 2.90 -2.50
N GLN A 76 -1.38 4.02 -1.79
CA GLN A 76 -2.21 5.18 -2.10
C GLN A 76 -1.33 6.18 -2.85
N ILE A 77 -1.73 6.55 -4.06
CA ILE A 77 -0.97 7.51 -4.88
C ILE A 77 -1.84 8.74 -5.13
N LYS A 78 -1.39 9.85 -4.61
CA LYS A 78 -1.97 11.17 -4.85
C LYS A 78 -1.01 12.01 -5.68
N ASP A 79 -1.44 13.18 -6.13
CA ASP A 79 -0.61 14.04 -6.98
C ASP A 79 0.70 14.45 -6.30
N ASP A 80 0.71 14.57 -4.97
CA ASP A 80 1.84 15.08 -4.21
C ASP A 80 2.42 14.08 -3.19
N GLN A 81 1.78 12.92 -2.99
CA GLN A 81 2.25 11.96 -1.97
C GLN A 81 1.94 10.52 -2.35
N ILE A 82 2.73 9.63 -1.79
CA ILE A 82 2.52 8.18 -1.86
C ILE A 82 2.54 7.64 -0.43
N ILE A 83 1.55 6.82 -0.10
CA ILE A 83 1.55 6.06 1.16
C ILE A 83 1.61 4.59 0.81
N ASN A 84 2.64 3.91 1.31
CA ASN A 84 2.83 2.48 1.15
C ASN A 84 2.58 1.81 2.50
N ILE A 85 1.69 0.82 2.52
CA ILE A 85 1.44 0.01 3.72
C ILE A 85 1.68 -1.45 3.34
N GLU A 86 2.71 -2.05 3.96
CA GLU A 86 2.98 -3.47 3.81
C GLU A 86 2.28 -4.26 4.90
N LEU A 87 1.83 -5.46 4.56
CA LEU A 87 1.04 -6.31 5.45
C LEU A 87 1.87 -7.50 5.91
N LYS A 88 1.86 -7.76 7.21
CA LYS A 88 2.46 -8.95 7.81
C LYS A 88 1.43 -9.60 8.74
N SER A 89 1.33 -10.93 8.69
CA SER A 89 0.40 -11.66 9.56
C SER A 89 1.03 -12.06 10.88
N GLY A 90 2.34 -12.26 10.92
CA GLY A 90 3.06 -12.75 12.09
C GLY A 90 4.30 -11.97 12.43
N ALA A 91 5.06 -12.46 13.39
CA ALA A 91 6.28 -11.81 13.85
C ALA A 91 7.32 -11.74 12.73
N VAL A 92 7.87 -10.54 12.55
CA VAL A 92 8.94 -10.25 11.59
C VAL A 92 9.96 -9.39 12.31
N SER A 93 11.26 -9.60 12.05
CA SER A 93 12.28 -8.80 12.68
C SER A 93 12.20 -7.34 12.23
N GLU A 94 12.56 -6.42 13.13
CA GLU A 94 12.60 -5.00 12.81
C GLU A 94 13.53 -4.73 11.64
N GLU A 95 14.66 -5.42 11.57
CA GLU A 95 15.62 -5.25 10.46
C GLU A 95 15.03 -5.71 9.13
N ALA A 96 14.25 -6.79 9.09
CA ALA A 96 13.59 -7.24 7.88
C ALA A 96 12.56 -6.21 7.41
N ILE A 97 11.78 -5.65 8.33
CA ILE A 97 10.83 -4.57 8.03
C ILE A 97 11.57 -3.35 7.49
N ARG A 98 12.64 -2.95 8.15
CA ARG A 98 13.45 -1.79 7.75
C ARG A 98 13.98 -1.96 6.32
N LYS A 99 14.56 -3.11 6.02
CA LYS A 99 15.10 -3.40 4.67
C LYS A 99 14.02 -3.34 3.61
N GLN A 100 12.87 -3.95 3.87
CA GLN A 100 11.76 -3.94 2.93
C GLN A 100 11.27 -2.52 2.66
N LEU A 101 11.03 -1.72 3.70
CA LEU A 101 10.52 -0.36 3.54
C LEU A 101 11.54 0.57 2.89
N MET A 102 12.84 0.38 3.18
CA MET A 102 13.90 1.15 2.51
C MET A 102 13.94 0.83 1.03
N GLN A 103 13.86 -0.45 0.65
CA GLN A 103 13.81 -0.86 -0.74
C GLN A 103 12.55 -0.30 -1.43
N ASN A 104 11.41 -0.41 -0.79
CA ASN A 104 10.16 0.15 -1.32
C ASN A 104 10.29 1.66 -1.57
N ARG A 105 10.82 2.38 -0.59
CA ARG A 105 11.03 3.83 -0.72
C ARG A 105 11.95 4.17 -1.87
N TYR A 106 12.99 3.39 -2.08
CA TYR A 106 13.90 3.58 -3.21
C TYR A 106 13.14 3.53 -4.55
N TYR A 107 12.32 2.48 -4.74
CA TYR A 107 11.56 2.34 -5.99
C TYR A 107 10.50 3.43 -6.15
N LEU A 108 9.91 3.90 -5.05
CA LEU A 108 8.89 4.95 -5.08
C LEU A 108 9.49 6.35 -5.28
N SER A 109 10.74 6.56 -4.87
CA SER A 109 11.38 7.88 -4.87
C SER A 109 11.51 8.49 -6.27
N VAL A 110 11.59 7.67 -7.32
CA VAL A 110 11.71 8.16 -8.70
C VAL A 110 10.45 8.89 -9.18
N LEU A 111 9.33 8.72 -8.48
CA LEU A 111 8.06 9.36 -8.86
C LEU A 111 7.97 10.83 -8.42
N GLY A 112 8.94 11.31 -7.64
CA GLY A 112 9.01 12.72 -7.25
C GLY A 112 7.93 13.18 -6.29
N ARG A 113 7.28 12.25 -5.57
CA ARG A 113 6.25 12.56 -4.59
C ARG A 113 6.78 12.32 -3.17
N SER A 114 6.17 12.97 -2.19
CA SER A 114 6.45 12.69 -0.77
C SER A 114 6.05 11.25 -0.45
N ILE A 115 6.88 10.51 0.29
CA ILE A 115 6.66 9.08 0.55
C ILE A 115 6.54 8.85 2.05
N GLN A 116 5.50 8.10 2.44
CA GLN A 116 5.34 7.59 3.80
C GLN A 116 5.24 6.06 3.71
N SER A 117 6.05 5.36 4.49
CA SER A 117 6.18 3.91 4.43
C SER A 117 5.84 3.28 5.78
N TYR A 118 4.89 2.35 5.75
CA TYR A 118 4.36 1.69 6.95
C TYR A 118 4.37 0.17 6.77
N THR A 119 4.40 -0.53 7.88
CA THR A 119 4.09 -1.96 7.95
C THR A 119 3.04 -2.18 9.05
N TYR A 120 1.99 -2.91 8.72
CA TYR A 120 0.98 -3.34 9.68
C TYR A 120 1.13 -4.83 9.95
N ILE A 121 1.32 -5.18 11.24
CA ILE A 121 1.49 -6.56 11.70
C ILE A 121 0.17 -6.97 12.36
N SER A 122 -0.67 -7.69 11.65
CA SER A 122 -2.04 -7.94 12.08
C SER A 122 -2.14 -8.79 13.34
N SER A 123 -1.25 -9.78 13.53
CA SER A 123 -1.26 -10.63 14.72
C SER A 123 -0.97 -9.87 16.01
N GLN A 124 -0.28 -8.74 15.91
CA GLN A 124 0.09 -7.90 17.05
C GLN A 124 -0.71 -6.60 17.09
N ASN A 125 -1.56 -6.38 16.09
CA ASN A 125 -2.25 -5.10 15.89
C ASN A 125 -1.28 -3.91 15.99
N ARG A 126 -0.14 -4.04 15.34
CA ARG A 126 0.98 -3.10 15.48
C ARG A 126 1.25 -2.41 14.16
N LEU A 127 1.29 -1.08 14.19
CA LEU A 127 1.65 -0.27 13.03
C LEU A 127 3.02 0.36 13.27
N VAL A 128 3.94 0.18 12.34
CA VAL A 128 5.27 0.80 12.39
C VAL A 128 5.52 1.60 11.12
N ARG A 129 6.46 2.52 11.19
CA ARG A 129 6.83 3.36 10.05
C ARG A 129 8.34 3.47 9.90
N LEU A 130 8.78 3.77 8.69
CA LEU A 130 10.16 4.11 8.41
C LEU A 130 10.34 5.62 8.61
N THR A 131 11.27 6.01 9.49
CA THR A 131 11.56 7.42 9.75
C THR A 131 12.46 8.02 8.66
N ASN A 132 12.59 9.34 8.65
CA ASN A 132 13.50 10.04 7.74
C ASN A 132 14.97 9.71 7.98
N HIS A 133 15.29 9.16 9.15
CA HIS A 133 16.65 8.72 9.51
C HIS A 133 16.85 7.21 9.30
N ASP A 134 15.96 6.57 8.53
CA ASP A 134 16.04 5.16 8.18
C ASP A 134 15.91 4.20 9.37
N HIS A 135 15.16 4.61 10.39
CA HIS A 135 14.83 3.77 11.54
C HIS A 135 13.37 3.35 11.52
N ILE A 136 13.06 2.24 12.17
CA ILE A 136 11.68 1.82 12.39
C ILE A 136 11.20 2.40 13.73
N ALA A 137 10.05 3.03 13.71
CA ALA A 137 9.40 3.60 14.88
C ALA A 137 7.95 3.16 14.94
N GLU A 138 7.37 3.14 16.14
CA GLU A 138 5.92 2.95 16.28
C GLU A 138 5.20 4.09 15.57
N ALA A 139 4.14 3.75 14.84
CA ALA A 139 3.37 4.71 14.09
C ALA A 139 2.08 5.08 14.82
N ASP A 140 1.64 6.32 14.62
CA ASP A 140 0.39 6.83 15.17
C ASP A 140 -0.73 6.65 14.15
N TRP A 141 -1.80 5.95 14.55
CA TRP A 141 -2.96 5.76 13.69
C TRP A 141 -3.61 7.08 13.26
N THR A 142 -3.66 8.06 14.15
CA THR A 142 -4.23 9.38 13.84
C THR A 142 -3.42 10.09 12.77
N GLU A 143 -2.09 10.01 12.84
CA GLU A 143 -1.22 10.58 11.82
C GLU A 143 -1.40 9.88 10.46
N LEU A 144 -1.46 8.54 10.46
CA LEU A 144 -1.70 7.79 9.23
C LEU A 144 -3.03 8.19 8.61
N CYS A 145 -4.10 8.21 9.39
CA CYS A 145 -5.43 8.59 8.91
C CYS A 145 -5.46 10.02 8.38
N GLY A 146 -4.79 10.95 9.06
CA GLY A 146 -4.66 12.32 8.57
C GLY A 146 -3.99 12.41 7.20
N SER A 147 -2.92 11.65 7.02
CA SER A 147 -2.20 11.60 5.74
C SER A 147 -3.04 10.94 4.64
N LEU A 148 -3.76 9.86 4.96
CA LEU A 148 -4.63 9.18 3.99
C LEU A 148 -5.78 10.06 3.53
N GLN A 149 -6.26 10.98 4.38
CA GLN A 149 -7.37 11.89 4.10
C GLN A 149 -6.95 13.21 3.49
N LYS A 150 -5.68 13.39 3.17
CA LYS A 150 -5.20 14.64 2.59
C LYS A 150 -6.02 15.01 1.34
N GLU A 151 -6.34 16.29 1.18
CA GLU A 151 -7.24 16.76 0.14
C GLU A 151 -6.69 16.71 -1.29
N SER A 152 -5.41 16.42 -1.47
CA SER A 152 -4.84 16.27 -2.81
C SER A 152 -5.53 15.14 -3.58
N SER A 153 -5.57 15.28 -4.90
CA SER A 153 -6.30 14.34 -5.76
C SER A 153 -5.58 13.00 -5.89
N ASP A 154 -6.37 11.93 -5.95
CA ASP A 154 -5.85 10.61 -6.29
C ASP A 154 -5.35 10.59 -7.74
N TYR A 155 -4.30 9.81 -8.00
CA TYR A 155 -3.78 9.60 -9.35
C TYR A 155 -4.82 8.88 -10.19
N GLN A 156 -5.18 9.45 -11.34
CA GLN A 156 -6.26 8.96 -12.22
C GLN A 156 -5.76 8.19 -13.44
N GLY A 157 -4.44 8.18 -13.69
CA GLY A 157 -3.87 7.51 -14.84
C GLY A 157 -3.70 6.01 -14.64
N ASN A 158 -3.12 5.36 -15.64
CA ASN A 158 -2.71 3.96 -15.53
C ASN A 158 -1.45 3.89 -14.68
N ILE A 159 -1.48 3.10 -13.61
CA ILE A 159 -0.34 2.99 -12.69
C ILE A 159 0.93 2.51 -13.39
N ASP A 160 0.82 1.65 -14.40
CA ASP A 160 2.00 1.17 -15.14
C ASP A 160 2.74 2.30 -15.84
N ASP A 161 2.06 3.38 -16.19
CA ASP A 161 2.69 4.55 -16.82
C ASP A 161 3.57 5.33 -15.84
N LEU A 162 3.29 5.25 -14.54
CA LEU A 162 4.14 5.85 -13.51
C LEU A 162 5.44 5.08 -13.31
N PHE A 163 5.36 3.74 -13.35
CA PHE A 163 6.46 2.85 -12.99
C PHE A 163 7.11 2.25 -14.24
N GLN A 164 7.72 3.09 -15.06
CA GLN A 164 8.40 2.62 -16.26
C GLN A 164 9.79 2.08 -15.90
N ALA A 165 10.13 0.90 -16.43
CA ALA A 165 11.40 0.25 -16.15
C ALA A 165 12.61 1.14 -16.46
N GLU A 166 12.50 1.99 -17.46
CA GLU A 166 13.55 2.92 -17.88
C GLU A 166 14.00 3.87 -16.77
N LEU A 167 13.09 4.19 -15.83
CA LEU A 167 13.42 5.06 -14.69
C LEU A 167 14.47 4.44 -13.77
N TYR A 168 14.63 3.12 -13.80
CA TYR A 168 15.51 2.38 -12.90
C TYR A 168 16.82 1.93 -13.57
N LEU A 169 16.96 2.15 -14.88
CA LEU A 169 18.13 1.75 -15.64
C LEU A 169 19.25 2.80 -15.66
N ILE A 170 18.99 3.99 -15.13
CA ILE A 170 19.92 5.13 -15.19
C ILE A 170 20.80 5.20 -13.93
N SER A 171 20.72 4.23 -13.06
CA SER A 171 21.55 4.22 -11.86
C SER A 171 23.02 3.93 -12.23
N PRO A 172 23.96 4.77 -11.84
CA PRO A 172 25.37 4.47 -12.07
C PRO A 172 25.84 3.28 -11.28
#